data_ade572c35dad0fb598fc79bb8b984722
#
_entry.id   ade572c35dad0fb598fc79bb8b984722
#
_cell.length_a   1.000
_cell.length_b   1.000
_cell.length_c   1.000
_cell.angle_alpha   90.00
_cell.angle_beta   90.00
_cell.angle_gamma   90.00
#
_symmetry.space_group_name_H-M   'P 1'
#
loop_
_entity.id
_entity.type
_entity.pdbx_description
1 polymer ?
#
loop_
_entity_poly.entity_id
_entity_poly.type
_entity_poly.pdbx_seq_one_letter_code
_entity_poly.pdbx_strand_id
1 'polypeptide(L)'
;MSLTAWARGLNAQYLDLLGPEAAGRAVVAELERLRPAAKGALTVAKVRSWATDPFAAGVWATFGPGQVTKFANELAKPHERLFFCGEHTALGSRGMEGALESAERAAVEVQLALG
;
A
#
# COMPACT_ATOMS: atom_id res chain seq x y z
N MET A 1 3.49 -15.47 -19.96
CA MET A 1 4.30 -14.74 -18.97
C MET A 1 3.60 -13.42 -18.67
N SER A 2 3.52 -13.03 -17.40
CA SER A 2 2.96 -11.72 -16.99
C SER A 2 4.05 -10.86 -16.39
N LEU A 3 3.92 -9.53 -16.56
CA LEU A 3 4.79 -8.51 -16.00
C LEU A 3 3.93 -7.52 -15.22
N THR A 4 4.34 -7.18 -14.01
CA THR A 4 3.67 -6.15 -13.20
C THR A 4 4.59 -4.94 -13.06
N ALA A 5 4.13 -3.79 -13.50
CA ALA A 5 4.80 -2.50 -13.28
C ALA A 5 4.19 -1.83 -12.04
N TRP A 6 5.05 -1.41 -11.12
CA TRP A 6 4.65 -0.71 -9.90
C TRP A 6 5.09 0.75 -9.96
N ALA A 7 4.11 1.65 -9.87
CA ALA A 7 4.36 3.07 -9.70
C ALA A 7 4.06 3.49 -8.25
N ARG A 8 4.87 4.40 -7.71
CA ARG A 8 4.74 4.93 -6.35
C ARG A 8 5.00 6.44 -6.32
N GLY A 9 4.48 7.10 -5.27
CA GLY A 9 4.68 8.52 -5.06
C GLY A 9 4.13 9.36 -6.23
N LEU A 10 4.87 10.36 -6.64
CA LEU A 10 4.46 11.29 -7.71
C LEU A 10 4.18 10.60 -9.04
N ASN A 11 4.90 9.51 -9.35
CA ASN A 11 4.65 8.77 -10.60
C ASN A 11 3.28 8.06 -10.57
N ALA A 12 2.88 7.52 -9.42
CA ALA A 12 1.54 6.94 -9.28
C ALA A 12 0.45 8.01 -9.46
N GLN A 13 0.62 9.17 -8.80
CA GLN A 13 -0.31 10.30 -8.94
C GLN A 13 -0.42 10.78 -10.39
N TYR A 14 0.71 10.88 -11.09
CA TYR A 14 0.71 11.25 -12.51
C TYR A 14 -0.08 10.24 -13.37
N LEU A 15 0.12 8.94 -13.14
CA LEU A 15 -0.61 7.89 -13.85
C LEU A 15 -2.10 7.92 -13.52
N ASP A 16 -2.48 8.22 -12.29
CA ASP A 16 -3.88 8.38 -11.89
C ASP A 16 -4.57 9.54 -12.63
N LEU A 17 -3.86 10.65 -12.83
CA LEU A 17 -4.37 11.80 -13.61
C LEU A 17 -4.62 11.46 -15.09
N LEU A 18 -3.85 10.54 -15.67
CA LEU A 18 -4.04 10.09 -17.04
C LEU A 18 -5.29 9.21 -17.22
N GLY A 19 -5.75 8.58 -16.16
CA GLY A 19 -6.75 7.53 -16.19
C GLY A 19 -6.19 6.18 -16.66
N PRO A 20 -6.93 5.08 -16.43
CA PRO A 20 -6.38 3.71 -16.55
C PRO A 20 -5.88 3.35 -17.95
N GLU A 21 -6.59 3.75 -18.99
CA GLU A 21 -6.19 3.42 -20.37
C GLU A 21 -4.91 4.15 -20.80
N ALA A 22 -4.84 5.46 -20.56
CA ALA A 22 -3.67 6.24 -20.92
C ALA A 22 -2.47 5.92 -20.05
N ALA A 23 -2.68 5.64 -18.75
CA ALA A 23 -1.65 5.16 -17.84
C ALA A 23 -1.05 3.83 -18.34
N GLY A 24 -1.89 2.88 -18.74
CA GLY A 24 -1.43 1.60 -19.30
C GLY A 24 -0.58 1.79 -20.55
N ARG A 25 -1.02 2.64 -21.48
CA ARG A 25 -0.25 2.96 -22.69
C ARG A 25 1.09 3.64 -22.37
N ALA A 26 1.11 4.57 -21.43
CA ALA A 26 2.33 5.25 -21.02
C ALA A 26 3.36 4.27 -20.42
N VAL A 27 2.91 3.35 -19.58
CA VAL A 27 3.79 2.32 -18.99
C VAL A 27 4.33 1.37 -20.05
N VAL A 28 3.51 0.93 -21.01
CA VAL A 28 3.96 0.08 -22.13
C VAL A 28 5.01 0.82 -22.95
N ALA A 29 4.75 2.07 -23.33
CA ALA A 29 5.69 2.87 -24.11
C ALA A 29 7.06 3.03 -23.41
N GLU A 30 7.05 3.25 -22.10
CA GLU A 30 8.27 3.37 -21.31
C GLU A 30 9.03 2.04 -21.21
N LEU A 31 8.32 0.93 -21.03
CA LEU A 31 8.92 -0.41 -21.02
C LEU A 31 9.54 -0.77 -22.38
N GLU A 32 8.89 -0.44 -23.49
CA GLU A 32 9.43 -0.64 -24.83
C GLU A 32 10.66 0.23 -25.11
N ARG A 33 10.67 1.46 -24.59
CA ARG A 33 11.83 2.35 -24.65
C ARG A 33 13.03 1.75 -23.90
N LEU A 34 12.79 1.20 -22.71
CA LEU A 34 13.84 0.59 -21.88
C LEU A 34 14.26 -0.81 -22.37
N ARG A 35 13.39 -1.50 -23.05
CA ARG A 35 13.58 -2.86 -23.58
C ARG A 35 13.07 -2.96 -25.02
N PRO A 36 13.86 -2.50 -25.99
CA PRO A 36 13.43 -2.49 -27.41
C PRO A 36 13.00 -3.85 -27.95
N ALA A 37 13.54 -4.94 -27.39
CA ALA A 37 13.14 -6.30 -27.75
C ALA A 37 11.68 -6.64 -27.38
N ALA A 38 11.05 -5.86 -26.52
CA ALA A 38 9.65 -6.04 -26.12
C ALA A 38 8.67 -5.25 -27.00
N LYS A 39 9.17 -4.49 -27.99
CA LYS A 39 8.35 -3.61 -28.82
C LYS A 39 7.24 -4.39 -29.55
N GLY A 40 6.00 -3.98 -29.35
CA GLY A 40 4.82 -4.61 -29.91
C GLY A 40 4.41 -5.95 -29.28
N ALA A 41 5.16 -6.44 -28.27
CA ALA A 41 4.87 -7.71 -27.61
C ALA A 41 4.08 -7.54 -26.30
N LEU A 42 3.87 -6.31 -25.83
CA LEU A 42 3.22 -6.02 -24.58
C LEU A 42 1.76 -5.61 -24.78
N THR A 43 0.86 -6.19 -23.98
CA THR A 43 -0.54 -5.79 -23.92
C THR A 43 -0.91 -5.48 -22.48
N VAL A 44 -1.72 -4.43 -22.27
CA VAL A 44 -2.22 -4.06 -20.96
C VAL A 44 -3.35 -5.00 -20.58
N ALA A 45 -3.12 -5.85 -19.57
CA ALA A 45 -4.16 -6.72 -19.05
C ALA A 45 -5.07 -6.00 -18.04
N LYS A 46 -4.46 -5.21 -17.14
CA LYS A 46 -5.19 -4.46 -16.11
C LYS A 46 -4.34 -3.32 -15.56
N VAL A 47 -4.99 -2.22 -15.24
CA VAL A 47 -4.44 -1.14 -14.43
C VAL A 47 -5.25 -1.06 -13.14
N ARG A 48 -4.58 -0.92 -12.00
CA ARG A 48 -5.20 -0.76 -10.70
C ARG A 48 -4.49 0.37 -9.93
N SER A 49 -5.24 1.35 -9.50
CA SER A 49 -4.78 2.33 -8.52
C SER A 49 -5.41 2.03 -7.16
N TRP A 50 -4.58 1.91 -6.14
CA TRP A 50 -5.04 1.77 -4.77
C TRP A 50 -5.32 3.12 -4.11
N ALA A 51 -4.73 4.20 -4.63
CA ALA A 51 -4.98 5.55 -4.13
C ALA A 51 -6.40 6.03 -4.45
N THR A 52 -6.96 5.60 -5.59
CA THR A 52 -8.33 5.93 -6.02
C THR A 52 -9.39 4.95 -5.53
N ASP A 53 -8.98 3.87 -4.87
CA ASP A 53 -9.90 2.92 -4.24
C ASP A 53 -10.51 3.54 -2.98
N PRO A 54 -11.85 3.63 -2.85
CA PRO A 54 -12.48 4.34 -1.74
C PRO A 54 -12.31 3.66 -0.39
N PHE A 55 -11.95 2.37 -0.37
CA PHE A 55 -11.75 1.62 0.87
C PHE A 55 -10.29 1.51 1.26
N ALA A 56 -9.37 1.52 0.29
CA ALA A 56 -7.94 1.44 0.53
C ALA A 56 -7.27 2.82 0.66
N ALA A 57 -7.58 3.74 -0.25
CA ALA A 57 -7.04 5.11 -0.33
C ALA A 57 -5.49 5.18 -0.29
N GLY A 58 -4.82 4.07 -0.55
CA GLY A 58 -3.36 3.94 -0.50
C GLY A 58 -2.91 2.50 -0.36
N VAL A 59 -1.63 2.28 -0.06
CA VAL A 59 -1.04 0.95 0.06
C VAL A 59 -0.43 0.73 1.43
N TRP A 60 0.62 1.47 1.78
CA TRP A 60 1.30 1.35 3.06
C TRP A 60 1.17 2.61 3.90
N ALA A 61 1.20 2.43 5.21
CA ALA A 61 1.34 3.54 6.13
C ALA A 61 2.67 4.27 5.90
N THR A 62 2.60 5.56 5.74
CA THR A 62 3.78 6.43 5.60
C THR A 62 3.70 7.56 6.59
N PHE A 63 4.84 7.88 7.19
CA PHE A 63 4.95 9.00 8.13
C PHE A 63 5.72 10.15 7.49
N GLY A 64 5.20 11.35 7.61
CA GLY A 64 5.93 12.56 7.28
C GLY A 64 7.02 12.89 8.32
N PRO A 65 7.84 13.89 8.08
CA PRO A 65 8.87 14.34 9.02
C PRO A 65 8.30 14.61 10.42
N GLY A 66 8.91 14.02 11.47
CA GLY A 66 8.51 14.15 12.86
C GLY A 66 7.24 13.37 13.28
N GLN A 67 6.56 12.71 12.37
CA GLN A 67 5.34 11.94 12.69
C GLN A 67 5.64 10.59 13.35
N VAL A 68 6.74 9.95 13.00
CA VAL A 68 7.14 8.66 13.60
C VAL A 68 7.25 8.80 15.12
N THR A 69 7.96 9.81 15.59
CA THR A 69 8.16 10.06 17.02
C THR A 69 6.88 10.41 17.77
N LYS A 70 5.90 10.99 17.08
CA LYS A 70 4.62 11.38 17.68
C LYS A 70 3.59 10.26 17.68
N PHE A 71 3.52 9.48 16.62
CA PHE A 71 2.36 8.62 16.36
C PHE A 71 2.66 7.14 16.37
N ALA A 72 3.89 6.69 16.04
CA ALA A 72 4.16 5.26 15.86
C ALA A 72 3.79 4.42 17.10
N ASN A 73 4.09 4.92 18.29
CA ASN A 73 3.77 4.25 19.54
C ASN A 73 2.34 4.50 20.04
N GLU A 74 1.62 5.44 19.44
CA GLU A 74 0.25 5.78 19.84
C GLU A 74 -0.80 5.00 19.03
N LEU A 75 -0.50 4.69 17.76
CA LEU A 75 -1.45 4.06 16.84
C LEU A 75 -1.93 2.68 17.29
N ALA A 76 -1.12 1.97 18.08
CA ALA A 76 -1.43 0.64 18.57
C ALA A 76 -2.16 0.64 19.92
N LYS A 77 -2.20 1.78 20.64
CA LYS A 77 -2.76 1.83 21.98
C LYS A 77 -4.28 1.64 21.96
N PRO A 78 -4.80 0.73 22.77
CA PRO A 78 -6.25 0.61 22.96
C PRO A 78 -6.85 1.92 23.49
N HIS A 79 -8.08 2.19 23.09
CA HIS A 79 -8.88 3.28 23.63
C HIS A 79 -10.20 2.72 24.17
N GLU A 80 -10.34 2.70 25.49
CA GLU A 80 -11.45 2.06 26.18
C GLU A 80 -11.65 0.59 25.74
N ARG A 81 -12.71 0.31 24.98
CA ARG A 81 -13.03 -1.01 24.41
C ARG A 81 -12.69 -1.15 22.93
N LEU A 82 -11.95 -0.19 22.36
CA LEU A 82 -11.49 -0.21 20.97
C LEU A 82 -10.05 -0.68 20.93
N PHE A 83 -9.79 -1.68 20.12
CA PHE A 83 -8.47 -2.25 19.89
C PHE A 83 -8.11 -2.07 18.42
N PHE A 84 -6.86 -1.74 18.13
CA PHE A 84 -6.41 -1.38 16.79
C PHE A 84 -5.39 -2.38 16.27
N CYS A 85 -5.64 -2.90 15.07
CA CYS A 85 -4.67 -3.69 14.33
C CYS A 85 -4.58 -3.22 12.89
N GLY A 86 -3.57 -3.69 12.20
CA GLY A 86 -3.26 -3.33 10.82
C GLY A 86 -1.78 -3.02 10.67
N GLU A 87 -1.28 -3.04 9.45
CA GLU A 87 0.13 -2.82 9.14
C GLU A 87 0.68 -1.52 9.76
N HIS A 88 -0.14 -0.48 9.84
CA HIS A 88 0.20 0.83 10.40
C HIS A 88 0.46 0.82 11.91
N THR A 89 -0.02 -0.21 12.63
CA THR A 89 0.15 -0.38 14.09
C THR A 89 1.27 -1.35 14.44
N ALA A 90 1.90 -1.98 13.46
CA ALA A 90 2.99 -2.93 13.68
C ALA A 90 4.28 -2.21 14.07
N LEU A 91 5.04 -2.81 14.98
CA LEU A 91 6.29 -2.27 15.50
C LEU A 91 7.51 -2.79 14.75
N GLY A 92 7.51 -4.06 14.36
CA GLY A 92 8.65 -4.74 13.74
C GLY A 92 8.64 -4.73 12.23
N SER A 93 7.59 -5.25 11.63
CA SER A 93 7.48 -5.47 10.20
C SER A 93 6.50 -4.52 9.53
N ARG A 94 6.59 -4.44 8.18
CA ARG A 94 5.61 -3.71 7.36
C ARG A 94 4.93 -4.68 6.38
N GLY A 95 3.82 -4.23 5.78
CA GLY A 95 3.06 -5.05 4.85
C GLY A 95 2.27 -6.16 5.53
N MET A 96 2.16 -7.31 4.89
CA MET A 96 1.35 -8.44 5.38
C MET A 96 1.84 -8.98 6.73
N GLU A 97 3.15 -9.12 6.92
CA GLU A 97 3.74 -9.59 8.18
C GLU A 97 3.37 -8.65 9.34
N GLY A 98 3.48 -7.34 9.14
CA GLY A 98 3.08 -6.37 10.14
C GLY A 98 1.58 -6.38 10.44
N ALA A 99 0.75 -6.64 9.42
CA ALA A 99 -0.68 -6.79 9.63
C ALA A 99 -1.00 -8.02 10.50
N LEU A 100 -0.33 -9.15 10.28
CA LEU A 100 -0.48 -10.38 11.07
C LEU A 100 0.05 -10.17 12.50
N GLU A 101 1.26 -9.65 12.67
CA GLU A 101 1.85 -9.31 13.97
C GLU A 101 0.88 -8.45 14.81
N SER A 102 0.34 -7.41 14.21
CA SER A 102 -0.58 -6.51 14.91
C SER A 102 -1.92 -7.16 15.24
N ALA A 103 -2.40 -8.09 14.42
CA ALA A 103 -3.62 -8.83 14.67
C ALA A 103 -3.46 -9.79 15.86
N GLU A 104 -2.34 -10.51 15.96
CA GLU A 104 -2.03 -11.38 17.11
C GLU A 104 -1.95 -10.57 18.40
N ARG A 105 -1.26 -9.43 18.40
CA ARG A 105 -1.19 -8.53 19.54
C ARG A 105 -2.58 -8.05 19.96
N ALA A 106 -3.37 -7.54 19.04
CA ALA A 106 -4.71 -7.03 19.33
C ALA A 106 -5.65 -8.13 19.84
N ALA A 107 -5.54 -9.36 19.34
CA ALA A 107 -6.31 -10.51 19.82
C ALA A 107 -5.99 -10.81 21.30
N VAL A 108 -4.71 -10.79 21.69
CA VAL A 108 -4.28 -10.97 23.09
C VAL A 108 -4.80 -9.82 23.97
N GLU A 109 -4.69 -8.58 23.51
CA GLU A 109 -5.22 -7.41 24.24
C GLU A 109 -6.73 -7.52 24.49
N VAL A 110 -7.50 -7.92 23.49
CA VAL A 110 -8.95 -8.17 23.62
C VAL A 110 -9.23 -9.28 24.64
N GLN A 111 -8.50 -10.40 24.55
CA GLN A 111 -8.67 -11.53 25.46
C GLN A 111 -8.39 -11.14 26.90
N LEU A 112 -7.34 -10.38 27.16
CA LEU A 112 -6.99 -9.89 28.49
C LEU A 112 -8.03 -8.88 29.02
N ALA A 113 -8.64 -8.09 28.17
CA ALA A 113 -9.65 -7.12 28.56
C ALA A 113 -11.03 -7.74 28.85
N LEU A 114 -11.29 -8.93 28.36
CA LEU A 114 -12.55 -9.65 28.59
C LEU A 114 -12.50 -10.57 29.81
N GLY A 115 -11.31 -10.83 30.34
CA GLY A 115 -11.08 -11.69 31.53
C GLY A 115 -11.02 -13.14 31.15
#